data_3c7b4c193c7a56ede66c835c1b246aa0
#
_entry.id   3c7b4c193c7a56ede66c835c1b246aa0
#
_cell.length_a   1.000
_cell.length_b   1.000
_cell.length_c   1.000
_cell.angle_alpha   90.00
_cell.angle_beta   90.00
_cell.angle_gamma   90.00
#
_symmetry.space_group_name_H-M   'P 1'
#
loop_
_entity.id
_entity.type
_entity.pdbx_description
1 polymer ?
#
loop_
_entity_poly.entity_id
_entity_poly.type
_entity_poly.pdbx_seq_one_letter_code
_entity_poly.pdbx_strand_id
1 'polypeptide(L)'
;FNVLIIANPYDAFMLEDDGRVDEKIFNEYTELGLRYPPTFTQVSTMVEASEVLSTTSIDLVICMPGNADNDAFTVARAVKLEFPDIPCVVLTPFSHGITRRMVNEDLSIFEYVFCWLGNTNLILSIIKLIEDKMNLEHDIDEAGVQMILLVEDSIRFYSSILPNLYSYILAQSQRFATEALNPHSATLRMRGRPKVVLARTYE
;
A
#
# COMPACT_ATOMS: atom_id res chain seq x y z
N PHE A 1 0.07 -7.89 9.33
CA PHE A 1 -0.58 -6.85 8.53
C PHE A 1 -1.51 -7.51 7.52
N ASN A 2 -2.81 -7.22 7.62
CA ASN A 2 -3.86 -7.86 6.84
C ASN A 2 -4.36 -6.89 5.76
N VAL A 3 -4.32 -7.32 4.51
CA VAL A 3 -4.72 -6.52 3.35
C VAL A 3 -5.97 -7.13 2.72
N LEU A 4 -7.02 -6.33 2.59
CA LEU A 4 -8.21 -6.69 1.84
C LEU A 4 -8.13 -6.07 0.45
N ILE A 5 -8.18 -6.89 -0.60
CA ILE A 5 -8.26 -6.44 -1.99
C ILE A 5 -9.70 -6.62 -2.48
N ILE A 6 -10.32 -5.52 -2.89
CA ILE A 6 -11.65 -5.54 -3.51
C ILE A 6 -11.47 -5.32 -5.01
N ALA A 7 -11.63 -6.38 -5.78
CA ALA A 7 -11.39 -6.39 -7.21
C ALA A 7 -12.38 -7.33 -7.93
N ASN A 8 -12.86 -6.93 -9.09
CA ASN A 8 -13.59 -7.88 -9.93
C ASN A 8 -12.64 -8.97 -10.48
N PRO A 9 -13.14 -10.09 -11.00
CA PRO A 9 -12.30 -11.19 -11.48
C PRO A 9 -11.29 -10.79 -12.56
N TYR A 10 -11.61 -9.81 -13.40
CA TYR A 10 -10.70 -9.33 -14.45
C TYR A 10 -9.55 -8.51 -13.85
N ASP A 11 -9.86 -7.57 -12.96
CA ASP A 11 -8.84 -6.74 -12.32
C ASP A 11 -7.95 -7.57 -11.39
N ALA A 12 -8.53 -8.57 -10.72
CA ALA A 12 -7.80 -9.56 -9.95
C ALA A 12 -6.80 -10.34 -10.81
N PHE A 13 -7.25 -10.81 -11.97
CA PHE A 13 -6.38 -11.46 -12.95
C PHE A 13 -5.24 -10.55 -13.41
N MET A 14 -5.52 -9.25 -13.64
CA MET A 14 -4.48 -8.29 -14.02
C MET A 14 -3.43 -8.05 -12.93
N LEU A 15 -3.77 -8.22 -11.66
CA LEU A 15 -2.79 -8.19 -10.57
C LEU A 15 -1.90 -9.44 -10.56
N GLU A 16 -2.44 -10.56 -11.02
CA GLU A 16 -1.80 -11.87 -10.98
C GLU A 16 -1.17 -12.28 -12.32
N ASP A 17 -1.17 -11.40 -13.33
CA ASP A 17 -0.63 -11.70 -14.67
C ASP A 17 0.83 -12.19 -14.63
N ASP A 18 1.59 -11.71 -13.70
CA ASP A 18 2.96 -12.15 -13.42
C ASP A 18 3.10 -13.23 -12.32
N GLY A 19 2.01 -13.78 -11.80
CA GLY A 19 1.96 -14.71 -10.67
C GLY A 19 1.26 -14.12 -9.46
N ARG A 20 0.91 -14.99 -8.50
CA ARG A 20 0.12 -14.61 -7.33
C ARG A 20 0.80 -13.50 -6.52
N VAL A 21 0.05 -12.47 -6.18
CA VAL A 21 0.55 -11.31 -5.42
C VAL A 21 1.09 -11.72 -4.05
N ASP A 22 0.39 -12.62 -3.35
CA ASP A 22 0.78 -13.11 -2.03
C ASP A 22 2.13 -13.86 -2.07
N GLU A 23 2.35 -14.71 -3.07
CA GLU A 23 3.60 -15.45 -3.25
C GLU A 23 4.78 -14.51 -3.58
N LYS A 24 4.55 -13.52 -4.46
CA LYS A 24 5.58 -12.54 -4.81
C LYS A 24 5.97 -11.68 -3.61
N ILE A 25 4.99 -11.14 -2.89
CA ILE A 25 5.25 -10.34 -1.70
C ILE A 25 5.94 -11.18 -0.62
N PHE A 26 5.54 -12.45 -0.44
CA PHE A 26 6.23 -13.37 0.48
C PHE A 26 7.71 -13.56 0.10
N ASN A 27 8.01 -13.75 -1.18
CA ASN A 27 9.38 -13.90 -1.67
C ASN A 27 10.20 -12.62 -1.44
N GLU A 28 9.64 -11.44 -1.76
CA GLU A 28 10.29 -10.15 -1.48
C GLU A 28 10.57 -9.95 0.01
N TYR A 29 9.62 -10.30 0.89
CA TYR A 29 9.83 -10.25 2.33
C TYR A 29 10.97 -11.17 2.78
N THR A 30 11.05 -12.37 2.19
CA THR A 30 12.09 -13.34 2.49
C THR A 30 13.46 -12.85 2.00
N GLU A 31 13.56 -12.34 0.77
CA GLU A 31 14.78 -11.83 0.18
C GLU A 31 15.32 -10.61 0.94
N LEU A 32 14.43 -9.73 1.38
CA LEU A 32 14.76 -8.53 2.14
C LEU A 32 14.93 -8.78 3.65
N GLY A 33 14.75 -10.02 4.10
CA GLY A 33 14.85 -10.37 5.52
C GLY A 33 13.80 -9.68 6.40
N LEU A 34 12.66 -9.31 5.82
CA LEU A 34 11.54 -8.71 6.52
C LEU A 34 10.78 -9.77 7.32
N ARG A 35 10.30 -9.40 8.51
CA ARG A 35 9.49 -10.27 9.34
C ARG A 35 8.01 -10.02 9.09
N TYR A 36 7.21 -11.08 9.25
CA TYR A 36 5.75 -11.01 9.20
C TYR A 36 5.22 -10.49 7.87
N PRO A 37 5.33 -11.29 6.80
CA PRO A 37 4.73 -10.94 5.51
C PRO A 37 3.23 -10.70 5.67
N PRO A 38 2.65 -9.76 4.90
CA PRO A 38 1.23 -9.46 4.98
C PRO A 38 0.38 -10.64 4.51
N THR A 39 -0.81 -10.74 5.06
CA THR A 39 -1.84 -11.69 4.63
C THR A 39 -2.81 -10.98 3.69
N PHE A 40 -3.13 -11.60 2.57
CA PHE A 40 -4.07 -11.05 1.60
C PHE A 40 -5.39 -11.81 1.61
N THR A 41 -6.48 -11.05 1.66
CA THR A 41 -7.83 -11.55 1.41
C THR A 41 -8.38 -10.81 0.20
N GLN A 42 -8.93 -11.55 -0.77
CA GLN A 42 -9.50 -10.98 -1.98
C GLN A 42 -11.00 -11.26 -2.03
N VAL A 43 -11.78 -10.24 -2.37
CA VAL A 43 -13.22 -10.32 -2.54
C VAL A 43 -13.64 -9.56 -3.80
N SER A 44 -14.80 -9.90 -4.34
CA SER A 44 -15.28 -9.32 -5.60
C SER A 44 -16.48 -8.38 -5.42
N THR A 45 -17.11 -8.40 -4.26
CA THR A 45 -18.32 -7.63 -3.98
C THR A 45 -18.21 -6.84 -2.68
N MET A 46 -18.98 -5.76 -2.58
CA MET A 46 -19.06 -4.98 -1.34
C MET A 46 -19.66 -5.79 -0.18
N VAL A 47 -20.58 -6.71 -0.46
CA VAL A 47 -21.21 -7.57 0.57
C VAL A 47 -20.15 -8.47 1.21
N GLU A 48 -19.33 -9.15 0.39
CA GLU A 48 -18.20 -9.97 0.88
C GLU A 48 -17.19 -9.11 1.64
N ALA A 49 -16.90 -7.89 1.15
CA ALA A 49 -16.00 -6.97 1.81
C ALA A 49 -16.49 -6.57 3.20
N SER A 50 -17.77 -6.21 3.35
CA SER A 50 -18.39 -5.87 4.65
C SER A 50 -18.35 -7.04 5.63
N GLU A 51 -18.57 -8.28 5.16
CA GLU A 51 -18.47 -9.48 5.97
C GLU A 51 -17.03 -9.69 6.49
N VAL A 52 -16.03 -9.58 5.62
CA VAL A 52 -14.62 -9.72 6.01
C VAL A 52 -14.20 -8.61 6.98
N LEU A 53 -14.56 -7.35 6.69
CA LEU A 53 -14.23 -6.19 7.54
C LEU A 53 -14.90 -6.27 8.93
N SER A 54 -16.06 -6.91 9.02
CA SER A 54 -16.76 -7.09 10.30
C SER A 54 -16.21 -8.26 11.14
N THR A 55 -15.58 -9.25 10.49
CA THR A 55 -15.14 -10.49 11.15
C THR A 55 -13.63 -10.58 11.35
N THR A 56 -12.87 -9.84 10.55
CA THR A 56 -11.41 -9.90 10.53
C THR A 56 -10.81 -8.51 10.70
N SER A 57 -9.78 -8.39 11.52
CA SER A 57 -9.02 -7.13 11.63
C SER A 57 -8.25 -6.90 10.33
N ILE A 58 -8.63 -5.88 9.58
CA ILE A 58 -7.98 -5.46 8.33
C ILE A 58 -7.23 -4.16 8.59
N ASP A 59 -5.97 -4.11 8.16
CA ASP A 59 -5.09 -2.94 8.32
C ASP A 59 -5.08 -2.03 7.10
N LEU A 60 -5.43 -2.55 5.93
CA LEU A 60 -5.46 -1.82 4.66
C LEU A 60 -6.49 -2.41 3.70
N VAL A 61 -7.29 -1.55 3.08
CA VAL A 61 -8.17 -1.90 1.97
C VAL A 61 -7.61 -1.33 0.67
N ILE A 62 -7.45 -2.18 -0.35
CA ILE A 62 -7.10 -1.78 -1.72
C ILE A 62 -8.30 -2.01 -2.62
N CYS A 63 -8.87 -0.92 -3.14
CA CYS A 63 -10.00 -0.98 -4.06
C CYS A 63 -9.49 -0.85 -5.50
N MET A 64 -9.87 -1.79 -6.37
CA MET A 64 -9.60 -1.72 -7.80
C MET A 64 -10.84 -1.31 -8.58
N PRO A 65 -10.69 -0.60 -9.73
CA PRO A 65 -11.82 -0.23 -10.56
C PRO A 65 -12.54 -1.47 -11.05
N GLY A 66 -13.84 -1.51 -10.79
CA GLY A 66 -14.73 -2.50 -11.39
C GLY A 66 -15.36 -1.98 -12.69
N ASN A 67 -16.35 -2.71 -13.18
CA ASN A 67 -17.27 -2.24 -14.20
C ASN A 67 -18.12 -1.08 -13.65
N ALA A 68 -18.87 -0.39 -14.53
CA ALA A 68 -19.62 0.82 -14.23
C ALA A 68 -20.51 0.77 -12.96
N ASP A 69 -20.93 -0.43 -12.54
CA ASP A 69 -21.79 -0.64 -11.37
C ASP A 69 -21.00 -0.87 -10.06
N ASN A 70 -19.69 -1.23 -10.15
CA ASN A 70 -18.78 -1.46 -9.01
C ASN A 70 -17.48 -0.69 -9.21
N ASP A 71 -17.60 0.60 -9.30
CA ASP A 71 -16.48 1.51 -9.43
C ASP A 71 -15.68 1.63 -8.13
N ALA A 72 -14.35 1.58 -8.22
CA ALA A 72 -13.44 1.64 -7.08
C ALA A 72 -13.73 2.81 -6.13
N PHE A 73 -14.07 3.97 -6.69
CA PHE A 73 -14.36 5.16 -5.88
C PHE A 73 -15.66 5.01 -5.08
N THR A 74 -16.69 4.41 -5.68
CA THR A 74 -17.97 4.14 -5.01
C THR A 74 -17.79 3.09 -3.91
N VAL A 75 -17.07 2.01 -4.20
CA VAL A 75 -16.76 0.95 -3.24
C VAL A 75 -15.92 1.50 -2.08
N ALA A 76 -14.87 2.24 -2.39
CA ALA A 76 -14.00 2.81 -1.36
C ALA A 76 -14.74 3.83 -0.46
N ARG A 77 -15.67 4.62 -1.01
CA ARG A 77 -16.54 5.48 -0.19
C ARG A 77 -17.45 4.69 0.73
N ALA A 78 -18.04 3.61 0.23
CA ALA A 78 -18.88 2.74 1.05
C ALA A 78 -18.07 2.12 2.20
N VAL A 79 -16.86 1.64 1.93
CA VAL A 79 -15.93 1.16 2.96
C VAL A 79 -15.64 2.26 4.00
N LYS A 80 -15.30 3.47 3.57
CA LYS A 80 -14.97 4.57 4.49
C LYS A 80 -16.18 5.09 5.29
N LEU A 81 -17.38 4.96 4.78
CA LEU A 81 -18.61 5.30 5.53
C LEU A 81 -18.89 4.29 6.65
N GLU A 82 -18.65 3.02 6.40
CA GLU A 82 -18.91 1.93 7.35
C GLU A 82 -17.73 1.71 8.31
N PHE A 83 -16.47 1.88 7.80
CA PHE A 83 -15.22 1.65 8.51
C PHE A 83 -14.26 2.85 8.34
N PRO A 84 -14.53 4.00 8.98
CA PRO A 84 -13.81 5.26 8.74
C PRO A 84 -12.32 5.19 9.11
N ASP A 85 -11.96 4.38 10.10
CA ASP A 85 -10.59 4.29 10.63
C ASP A 85 -9.66 3.42 9.76
N ILE A 86 -10.22 2.57 8.88
CA ILE A 86 -9.41 1.69 8.06
C ILE A 86 -8.85 2.46 6.86
N PRO A 87 -7.50 2.48 6.66
CA PRO A 87 -6.90 3.08 5.48
C PRO A 87 -7.43 2.47 4.19
N CYS A 88 -7.89 3.30 3.26
CA CYS A 88 -8.40 2.87 1.97
C CYS A 88 -7.60 3.50 0.84
N VAL A 89 -7.07 2.66 -0.04
CA VAL A 89 -6.27 3.04 -1.20
C VAL A 89 -7.01 2.61 -2.47
N VAL A 90 -7.03 3.48 -3.46
CA VAL A 90 -7.54 3.15 -4.80
C VAL A 90 -6.36 2.82 -5.70
N LEU A 91 -6.39 1.64 -6.31
CA LEU A 91 -5.40 1.20 -7.30
C LEU A 91 -6.06 1.12 -8.67
N THR A 92 -5.70 2.01 -9.59
CA THR A 92 -6.35 2.13 -10.89
C THR A 92 -5.40 1.77 -12.03
N PRO A 93 -5.87 1.12 -13.13
CA PRO A 93 -5.11 1.09 -14.36
C PRO A 93 -4.98 2.51 -14.92
N PHE A 94 -3.87 2.78 -15.62
CA PHE A 94 -3.69 4.08 -16.26
C PHE A 94 -4.63 4.20 -17.47
N SER A 95 -5.67 5.03 -17.35
CA SER A 95 -6.57 5.35 -18.46
C SER A 95 -7.00 6.81 -18.46
N HIS A 96 -7.19 7.39 -19.63
CA HIS A 96 -7.70 8.76 -19.77
C HIS A 96 -9.10 8.95 -19.14
N GLY A 97 -9.92 7.90 -19.13
CA GLY A 97 -11.25 7.93 -18.50
C GLY A 97 -11.17 8.13 -17.00
N ILE A 98 -10.27 7.41 -16.35
CA ILE A 98 -10.03 7.51 -14.90
C ILE A 98 -9.44 8.88 -14.55
N THR A 99 -8.47 9.37 -15.30
CA THR A 99 -7.89 10.71 -15.09
C THR A 99 -8.95 11.81 -15.14
N ARG A 100 -9.87 11.78 -16.12
CA ARG A 100 -10.98 12.73 -16.19
C ARG A 100 -11.94 12.63 -15.03
N ARG A 101 -12.20 11.42 -14.55
CA ARG A 101 -13.08 11.18 -13.42
C ARG A 101 -12.47 11.70 -12.13
N MET A 102 -11.18 11.48 -11.92
CA MET A 102 -10.45 11.94 -10.73
C MET A 102 -10.45 13.46 -10.58
N VAL A 103 -10.52 14.23 -11.68
CA VAL A 103 -10.63 15.70 -11.63
C VAL A 103 -11.94 16.16 -10.95
N ASN A 104 -13.00 15.34 -11.05
CA ASN A 104 -14.33 15.67 -10.52
C ASN A 104 -14.66 14.93 -9.20
N GLU A 105 -13.76 14.08 -8.72
CA GLU A 105 -13.95 13.29 -7.50
C GLU A 105 -13.27 13.94 -6.29
N ASP A 106 -13.93 13.87 -5.14
CA ASP A 106 -13.28 14.20 -3.88
C ASP A 106 -12.33 13.05 -3.48
N LEU A 107 -11.04 13.28 -3.68
CA LEU A 107 -9.99 12.31 -3.37
C LEU A 107 -9.53 12.38 -1.90
N SER A 108 -10.06 13.31 -1.11
CA SER A 108 -9.68 13.45 0.31
C SER A 108 -10.16 12.29 1.19
N ILE A 109 -11.14 11.55 0.71
CA ILE A 109 -11.70 10.36 1.39
C ILE A 109 -10.70 9.20 1.42
N PHE A 110 -9.80 9.14 0.43
CA PHE A 110 -8.83 8.06 0.29
C PHE A 110 -7.48 8.47 0.84
N GLU A 111 -6.77 7.51 1.43
CA GLU A 111 -5.39 7.76 1.85
C GLU A 111 -4.53 8.12 0.65
N TYR A 112 -4.60 7.30 -0.40
CA TYR A 112 -3.90 7.51 -1.65
C TYR A 112 -4.65 6.90 -2.82
N VAL A 113 -4.36 7.40 -4.02
CA VAL A 113 -4.74 6.79 -5.30
C VAL A 113 -3.46 6.42 -6.03
N PHE A 114 -3.32 5.19 -6.48
CA PHE A 114 -2.16 4.72 -7.23
C PHE A 114 -2.53 4.28 -8.64
N CYS A 115 -1.55 4.36 -9.54
CA CYS A 115 -1.65 3.84 -10.89
C CYS A 115 -0.96 2.48 -10.98
N TRP A 116 -1.71 1.44 -11.34
CA TRP A 116 -1.14 0.12 -11.61
C TRP A 116 -0.35 0.14 -12.92
N LEU A 117 0.93 -0.13 -12.84
CA LEU A 117 1.88 -0.11 -13.96
C LEU A 117 2.44 -1.52 -14.26
N GLY A 118 1.78 -2.59 -13.79
CA GLY A 118 2.24 -3.97 -13.97
C GLY A 118 3.41 -4.36 -13.06
N ASN A 119 3.65 -3.62 -11.98
CA ASN A 119 4.77 -3.88 -11.07
C ASN A 119 4.27 -4.25 -9.66
N THR A 120 4.46 -5.51 -9.27
CA THR A 120 4.05 -6.03 -7.96
C THR A 120 4.76 -5.33 -6.79
N ASN A 121 5.96 -4.77 -7.01
CA ASN A 121 6.67 -3.98 -6.00
C ASN A 121 5.91 -2.70 -5.61
N LEU A 122 4.94 -2.25 -6.43
CA LEU A 122 4.03 -1.18 -6.05
C LEU A 122 3.16 -1.59 -4.86
N ILE A 123 2.67 -2.82 -4.83
CA ILE A 123 1.86 -3.34 -3.70
C ILE A 123 2.69 -3.35 -2.42
N LEU A 124 3.94 -3.84 -2.49
CA LEU A 124 4.87 -3.76 -1.35
C LEU A 124 5.07 -2.32 -0.88
N SER A 125 5.24 -1.39 -1.82
CA SER A 125 5.44 0.03 -1.52
C SER A 125 4.21 0.68 -0.87
N ILE A 126 3.01 0.33 -1.34
CA ILE A 126 1.75 0.79 -0.74
C ILE A 126 1.65 0.31 0.70
N ILE A 127 1.92 -0.99 0.95
CA ILE A 127 1.89 -1.56 2.30
C ILE A 127 2.90 -0.83 3.20
N LYS A 128 4.13 -0.63 2.74
CA LYS A 128 5.17 0.05 3.52
C LYS A 128 4.87 1.52 3.75
N LEU A 129 4.25 2.20 2.80
CA LEU A 129 3.82 3.60 2.96
C LEU A 129 2.73 3.73 4.04
N ILE A 130 1.77 2.81 4.06
CA ILE A 130 0.72 2.80 5.09
C ILE A 130 1.31 2.42 6.45
N GLU A 131 2.18 1.39 6.54
CA GLU A 131 2.90 1.06 7.77
C GLU A 131 3.71 2.26 8.30
N ASP A 132 4.41 2.97 7.42
CA ASP A 132 5.20 4.16 7.78
C ASP A 132 4.29 5.26 8.34
N LYS A 133 3.14 5.50 7.70
CA LYS A 133 2.16 6.49 8.17
C LYS A 133 1.58 6.12 9.54
N MET A 134 1.22 4.86 9.74
CA MET A 134 0.64 4.38 11.01
C MET A 134 1.61 4.48 12.20
N ASN A 135 2.91 4.34 11.94
CA ASN A 135 3.93 4.33 12.98
C ASN A 135 4.73 5.65 13.06
N LEU A 136 4.38 6.66 12.25
CA LEU A 136 5.21 7.84 12.03
C LEU A 136 5.55 8.58 13.33
N GLU A 137 4.54 8.91 14.14
CA GLU A 137 4.72 9.66 15.39
C GLU A 137 5.61 8.89 16.35
N HIS A 138 5.32 7.63 16.60
CA HIS A 138 6.11 6.79 17.50
C HIS A 138 7.56 6.63 17.01
N ASP A 139 7.78 6.38 15.74
CA ASP A 139 9.10 6.14 15.19
C ASP A 139 9.97 7.40 15.14
N ILE A 140 9.37 8.58 14.93
CA ILE A 140 10.09 9.86 14.94
C ILE A 140 10.32 10.34 16.36
N ASP A 141 9.28 10.44 17.18
CA ASP A 141 9.35 11.11 18.48
C ASP A 141 10.06 10.25 19.53
N GLU A 142 9.83 8.94 19.54
CA GLU A 142 10.43 8.03 20.52
C GLU A 142 11.74 7.39 20.03
N ALA A 143 11.82 7.01 18.76
CA ALA A 143 12.98 6.29 18.23
C ALA A 143 13.95 7.18 17.43
N GLY A 144 13.62 8.45 17.16
CA GLY A 144 14.48 9.38 16.42
C GLY A 144 14.77 8.94 14.98
N VAL A 145 13.85 8.22 14.36
CA VAL A 145 14.01 7.69 13.00
C VAL A 145 13.92 8.83 11.99
N GLN A 146 14.76 8.80 10.97
CA GLN A 146 14.75 9.80 9.89
C GLN A 146 13.50 9.65 9.02
N MET A 147 13.00 10.78 8.51
CA MET A 147 11.89 10.84 7.57
C MET A 147 12.36 11.31 6.19
N ILE A 148 11.83 10.69 5.15
CA ILE A 148 11.94 11.11 3.76
C ILE A 148 10.58 11.66 3.35
N LEU A 149 10.51 12.96 3.08
CA LEU A 149 9.32 13.59 2.53
C LEU A 149 9.38 13.58 1.01
N LEU A 150 8.48 12.83 0.38
CA LEU A 150 8.26 12.84 -1.06
C LEU A 150 7.08 13.74 -1.37
N VAL A 151 7.30 14.84 -2.08
CA VAL A 151 6.24 15.77 -2.52
C VAL A 151 6.04 15.60 -4.01
N GLU A 152 4.90 15.05 -4.40
CA GLU A 152 4.57 14.79 -5.81
C GLU A 152 3.05 14.71 -5.99
N ASP A 153 2.49 15.51 -6.89
CA ASP A 153 1.06 15.56 -7.18
C ASP A 153 0.62 14.59 -8.29
N SER A 154 1.55 14.19 -9.14
CA SER A 154 1.27 13.25 -10.23
C SER A 154 1.20 11.82 -9.75
N ILE A 155 -0.01 11.24 -9.77
CA ILE A 155 -0.27 9.86 -9.42
C ILE A 155 0.65 8.88 -10.17
N ARG A 156 0.85 9.13 -11.47
CA ARG A 156 1.72 8.30 -12.29
C ARG A 156 3.17 8.37 -11.82
N PHE A 157 3.67 9.55 -11.49
CA PHE A 157 5.07 9.71 -11.09
C PHE A 157 5.32 9.07 -9.72
N TYR A 158 4.53 9.38 -8.69
CA TYR A 158 4.81 8.75 -7.40
C TYR A 158 4.55 7.24 -7.42
N SER A 159 3.58 6.73 -8.22
CA SER A 159 3.39 5.29 -8.39
C SER A 159 4.59 4.59 -9.05
N SER A 160 5.36 5.29 -9.88
CA SER A 160 6.59 4.75 -10.50
C SER A 160 7.84 4.92 -9.63
N ILE A 161 7.90 5.97 -8.82
CA ILE A 161 9.07 6.28 -7.97
C ILE A 161 9.09 5.43 -6.71
N LEU A 162 7.94 5.28 -6.04
CA LEU A 162 7.84 4.60 -4.74
C LEU A 162 8.40 3.16 -4.74
N PRO A 163 8.15 2.31 -5.75
CA PRO A 163 8.74 0.97 -5.79
C PRO A 163 10.26 0.98 -5.74
N ASN A 164 10.89 1.87 -6.50
CA ASN A 164 12.34 2.00 -6.52
C ASN A 164 12.88 2.58 -5.22
N LEU A 165 12.21 3.58 -4.66
CA LEU A 165 12.58 4.20 -3.39
C LEU A 165 12.55 3.18 -2.25
N TYR A 166 11.45 2.43 -2.11
CA TYR A 166 11.34 1.41 -1.07
C TYR A 166 12.31 0.25 -1.28
N SER A 167 12.48 -0.24 -2.50
CA SER A 167 13.48 -1.27 -2.80
C SER A 167 14.89 -0.83 -2.37
N TYR A 168 15.26 0.42 -2.63
CA TYR A 168 16.55 0.97 -2.22
C TYR A 168 16.66 1.07 -0.68
N ILE A 169 15.66 1.66 -0.01
CA ILE A 169 15.65 1.83 1.45
C ILE A 169 15.73 0.46 2.14
N LEU A 170 14.93 -0.50 1.72
CA LEU A 170 14.87 -1.83 2.31
C LEU A 170 16.17 -2.60 2.09
N ALA A 171 16.75 -2.56 0.88
CA ALA A 171 18.02 -3.20 0.58
C ALA A 171 19.18 -2.60 1.40
N GLN A 172 19.22 -1.28 1.57
CA GLN A 172 20.22 -0.64 2.42
C GLN A 172 20.05 -1.03 3.89
N SER A 173 18.83 -1.03 4.39
CA SER A 173 18.54 -1.43 5.76
C SER A 173 18.90 -2.89 6.03
N GLN A 174 18.69 -3.78 5.07
CA GLN A 174 19.11 -5.18 5.16
C GLN A 174 20.63 -5.30 5.22
N ARG A 175 21.37 -4.56 4.40
CA ARG A 175 22.83 -4.54 4.46
C ARG A 175 23.32 -4.13 5.85
N PHE A 176 22.78 -3.05 6.42
CA PHE A 176 23.12 -2.64 7.78
C PHE A 176 22.70 -3.66 8.83
N ALA A 177 21.60 -4.38 8.62
CA ALA A 177 21.15 -5.43 9.53
C ALA A 177 22.09 -6.64 9.50
N THR A 178 22.65 -7.02 8.34
CA THR A 178 23.61 -8.13 8.23
C THR A 178 24.93 -7.87 8.96
N GLU A 179 25.30 -6.60 9.14
CA GLU A 179 26.49 -6.19 9.90
C GLU A 179 26.22 -6.15 11.43
N ALA A 180 25.03 -6.50 11.89
CA ALA A 180 24.70 -6.46 13.30
C ALA A 180 25.32 -7.64 14.07
N LEU A 181 25.76 -7.36 15.30
CA LEU A 181 26.44 -8.35 16.15
C LEU A 181 25.50 -9.46 16.65
N ASN A 182 24.18 -9.23 16.62
CA ASN A 182 23.19 -10.20 17.08
C ASN A 182 21.81 -9.96 16.40
N PRO A 183 20.88 -10.97 16.46
CA PRO A 183 19.57 -10.86 15.82
C PRO A 183 18.69 -9.72 16.35
N HIS A 184 18.84 -9.33 17.62
CA HIS A 184 18.10 -8.22 18.19
C HIS A 184 18.54 -6.89 17.56
N SER A 185 19.83 -6.65 17.49
CA SER A 185 20.40 -5.45 16.83
C SER A 185 20.04 -5.41 15.34
N ALA A 186 20.02 -6.56 14.65
CA ALA A 186 19.58 -6.64 13.26
C ALA A 186 18.11 -6.19 13.11
N THR A 187 17.23 -6.64 14.00
CA THR A 187 15.82 -6.23 14.01
C THR A 187 15.66 -4.74 14.27
N LEU A 188 16.40 -4.17 15.21
CA LEU A 188 16.39 -2.74 15.51
C LEU A 188 16.86 -1.91 14.31
N ARG A 189 17.90 -2.34 13.61
CA ARG A 189 18.41 -1.67 12.40
C ARG A 189 17.37 -1.70 11.26
N MET A 190 16.65 -2.81 11.09
CA MET A 190 15.56 -2.89 10.11
C MET A 190 14.37 -1.97 10.45
N ARG A 191 14.03 -1.85 11.72
CA ARG A 191 12.98 -0.93 12.19
C ARG A 191 13.38 0.54 12.13
N GLY A 192 14.65 0.84 12.38
CA GLY A 192 15.22 2.19 12.30
C GLY A 192 15.46 2.71 10.89
N ARG A 193 14.94 2.04 9.86
CA ARG A 193 15.00 2.54 8.49
C ARG A 193 14.27 3.88 8.34
N PRO A 194 14.71 4.76 7.43
CA PRO A 194 13.96 5.98 7.14
C PRO A 194 12.51 5.69 6.76
N LYS A 195 11.60 6.50 7.30
CA LYS A 195 10.16 6.43 6.97
C LYS A 195 9.87 7.32 5.79
N VAL A 196 8.96 6.90 4.92
CA VAL A 196 8.55 7.68 3.76
C VAL A 196 7.18 8.29 4.02
N VAL A 197 7.07 9.59 3.81
CA VAL A 197 5.81 10.33 3.81
C VAL A 197 5.58 10.88 2.41
N LEU A 198 4.45 10.54 1.83
CA LEU A 198 4.01 11.08 0.55
C LEU A 198 3.03 12.23 0.78
N ALA A 199 3.38 13.42 0.32
CA ALA A 199 2.52 14.59 0.28
C ALA A 199 2.20 14.96 -1.18
N ARG A 200 0.95 15.30 -1.45
CA ARG A 200 0.49 15.69 -2.81
C ARG A 200 0.52 17.20 -3.02
N THR A 201 0.60 17.97 -1.94
CA THR A 201 0.65 19.44 -1.95
C THR A 201 1.66 19.93 -0.93
N TYR A 202 2.05 21.18 -1.03
CA TYR A 202 2.94 21.85 -0.06
C TYR A 202 2.19 22.50 1.12
N GLU A 203 0.86 22.37 1.15
CA GLU A 203 -0.02 22.93 2.19
C GLU A 203 -0.34 21.91 3.25
#